data_71f515e50ea0bde0ebd1f9951b6bf418
#
_entry.id   71f515e50ea0bde0ebd1f9951b6bf418
#
_cell.length_a   1.000
_cell.length_b   1.000
_cell.length_c   1.000
_cell.angle_alpha   90.00
_cell.angle_beta   90.00
_cell.angle_gamma   90.00
#
_symmetry.space_group_name_H-M   'P 1'
#
loop_
_entity.id
_entity.type
_entity.pdbx_description
1 polymer ?
#
loop_
_entity_poly.entity_id
_entity_poly.type
_entity_poly.pdbx_seq_one_letter_code
_entity_poly.pdbx_strand_id
1 'polypeptide(L)'
;MCQIGVDCKTTKNECYLGSSLCLDDIGFIEQIQTTLRNDLCIDVNQMHYAGFSYGGVQGWNIASQAVDGLGFASFYILAAIPFLGNGMPPDEANFSLFHLIGNEDKLMPPNSNYLKRPGLEGHDDIVENKDGMYKPVTTDLLNKYAEKMGDCEDEESWATEFDGIKNFECFERKCQNGKAIVRCNGDFGHHPYDDLDGKNGAEVAPMILDFMLAHPRK
;
A
#
# COMPACT_ATOMS: atom_id res chain seq x y z
N MET A 1 2.18 -14.14 4.32
CA MET A 1 1.64 -14.35 5.69
C MET A 1 1.04 -15.74 5.76
N CYS A 2 1.60 -16.65 6.53
CA CYS A 2 0.89 -17.88 6.87
C CYS A 2 -0.07 -17.54 8.00
N GLN A 3 -1.36 -17.68 7.81
CA GLN A 3 -2.28 -17.71 8.92
C GLN A 3 -1.88 -18.91 9.81
N ILE A 4 -1.73 -18.68 11.12
CA ILE A 4 -1.46 -19.74 12.07
C ILE A 4 -2.58 -20.78 11.92
N GLY A 5 -2.25 -21.99 11.47
CA GLY A 5 -3.19 -23.10 11.29
C GLY A 5 -3.61 -23.41 9.85
N VAL A 6 -3.13 -22.68 8.84
CA VAL A 6 -3.38 -23.01 7.43
C VAL A 6 -2.20 -23.85 6.89
N ASP A 7 -2.49 -25.09 6.51
CA ASP A 7 -1.51 -25.93 5.83
C ASP A 7 -1.30 -25.44 4.39
N CYS A 8 -0.21 -24.71 4.17
CA CYS A 8 0.17 -24.19 2.85
C CYS A 8 0.31 -25.26 1.75
N LYS A 9 0.31 -26.54 2.11
CA LYS A 9 0.35 -27.66 1.16
C LYS A 9 -0.99 -27.97 0.52
N THR A 10 -2.10 -27.52 1.12
CA THR A 10 -3.46 -27.87 0.68
C THR A 10 -4.14 -26.78 -0.12
N THR A 11 -3.68 -25.52 -0.03
CA THR A 11 -4.28 -24.38 -0.72
C THR A 11 -3.27 -23.76 -1.70
N LYS A 12 -3.32 -24.18 -2.95
CA LYS A 12 -2.39 -23.75 -4.02
C LYS A 12 -2.31 -22.23 -4.24
N ASN A 13 -3.27 -21.46 -3.74
CA ASN A 13 -3.41 -20.02 -4.00
C ASN A 13 -3.05 -19.13 -2.81
N GLU A 14 -2.93 -19.65 -1.59
CA GLU A 14 -2.73 -18.84 -0.38
C GLU A 14 -1.27 -18.70 0.04
N CYS A 15 -0.38 -19.53 -0.51
CA CYS A 15 1.03 -19.57 -0.14
C CYS A 15 1.96 -19.25 -1.32
N TYR A 16 1.51 -18.43 -2.26
CA TYR A 16 2.33 -18.06 -3.41
C TYR A 16 3.36 -17.00 -3.02
N LEU A 17 4.61 -17.22 -3.45
CA LEU A 17 5.70 -16.25 -3.43
C LEU A 17 6.30 -15.88 -2.05
N GLY A 18 6.98 -16.83 -1.44
CA GLY A 18 7.84 -16.56 -0.27
C GLY A 18 7.14 -16.71 1.07
N SER A 19 5.80 -16.67 1.13
CA SER A 19 5.04 -16.98 2.35
C SER A 19 5.13 -18.47 2.75
N SER A 20 5.66 -19.30 1.86
CA SER A 20 5.86 -20.74 2.13
C SER A 20 6.84 -21.05 3.26
N LEU A 21 7.61 -20.09 3.71
CA LEU A 21 8.58 -20.27 4.79
C LEU A 21 8.04 -19.85 6.16
N CYS A 22 6.86 -19.23 6.21
CA CYS A 22 6.25 -18.76 7.48
C CYS A 22 7.23 -17.97 8.37
N LEU A 23 8.03 -17.11 7.74
CA LEU A 23 8.95 -16.24 8.46
C LEU A 23 8.15 -15.18 9.22
N ASP A 24 8.61 -14.83 10.40
CA ASP A 24 8.05 -13.74 11.20
C ASP A 24 8.59 -12.39 10.70
N ASP A 25 8.08 -11.97 9.53
CA ASP A 25 8.47 -10.70 8.92
C ASP A 25 8.09 -9.50 9.80
N ILE A 26 7.00 -9.59 10.54
CA ILE A 26 6.54 -8.54 11.45
C ILE A 26 7.51 -8.41 12.61
N GLY A 27 7.83 -9.51 13.31
CA GLY A 27 8.81 -9.50 14.39
C GLY A 27 10.19 -9.05 13.92
N PHE A 28 10.58 -9.37 12.68
CA PHE A 28 11.81 -8.86 12.08
C PHE A 28 11.81 -7.33 11.93
N ILE A 29 10.72 -6.75 11.43
CA ILE A 29 10.57 -5.29 11.29
C ILE A 29 10.57 -4.62 12.67
N GLU A 30 9.85 -5.16 13.65
CA GLU A 30 9.86 -4.65 15.03
C GLU A 30 11.26 -4.68 15.65
N GLN A 31 12.04 -5.73 15.38
CA GLN A 31 13.43 -5.83 15.85
C GLN A 31 14.32 -4.76 15.19
N ILE A 32 14.19 -4.53 13.89
CA ILE A 32 14.88 -3.44 13.19
C ILE A 32 14.55 -2.10 13.84
N GLN A 33 13.28 -1.79 14.02
CA GLN A 33 12.85 -0.54 14.64
C GLN A 33 13.42 -0.36 16.05
N THR A 34 13.38 -1.44 16.85
CA THR A 34 13.94 -1.43 18.21
C THR A 34 15.43 -1.14 18.21
N THR A 35 16.17 -1.78 17.31
CA THR A 35 17.62 -1.53 17.14
C THR A 35 17.88 -0.08 16.73
N LEU A 36 17.15 0.43 15.72
CA LEU A 36 17.33 1.82 15.27
C LEU A 36 17.03 2.83 16.37
N ARG A 37 16.00 2.62 17.17
CA ARG A 37 15.63 3.50 18.30
C ARG A 37 16.66 3.48 19.42
N ASN A 38 17.27 2.33 19.68
CA ASN A 38 18.22 2.19 20.79
C ASN A 38 19.64 2.61 20.42
N ASP A 39 20.06 2.35 19.19
CA ASP A 39 21.44 2.46 18.78
C ASP A 39 21.73 3.74 17.98
N LEU A 40 20.67 4.39 17.44
CA LEU A 40 20.81 5.57 16.60
C LEU A 40 20.00 6.76 17.16
N CYS A 41 20.50 7.96 16.91
CA CYS A 41 19.81 9.21 17.21
C CYS A 41 18.79 9.52 16.09
N ILE A 42 17.65 8.81 16.08
CA ILE A 42 16.59 9.01 15.11
C ILE A 42 15.39 9.71 15.72
N ASP A 43 14.63 10.46 14.91
CA ASP A 43 13.32 10.94 15.31
C ASP A 43 12.28 9.82 15.10
N VAL A 44 11.81 9.24 16.20
CA VAL A 44 10.83 8.16 16.18
C VAL A 44 9.47 8.57 15.59
N ASN A 45 9.20 9.87 15.50
CA ASN A 45 7.99 10.39 14.87
C ASN A 45 8.12 10.54 13.35
N GLN A 46 9.33 10.34 12.83
CA GLN A 46 9.66 10.40 11.40
C GLN A 46 10.05 9.02 10.84
N MET A 47 9.52 7.95 11.42
CA MET A 47 9.71 6.63 10.88
C MET A 47 8.62 6.33 9.85
N HIS A 48 9.01 6.07 8.62
CA HIS A 48 8.11 5.83 7.50
C HIS A 48 8.44 4.51 6.83
N TYR A 49 7.44 3.91 6.22
CA TYR A 49 7.60 2.69 5.42
C TYR A 49 7.43 3.02 3.94
N ALA A 50 8.35 2.54 3.11
CA ALA A 50 8.20 2.60 1.65
C ALA A 50 8.39 1.20 1.06
N GLY A 51 7.47 0.75 0.21
CA GLY A 51 7.55 -0.57 -0.39
C GLY A 51 7.02 -0.60 -1.82
N PHE A 52 7.78 -1.28 -2.69
CA PHE A 52 7.41 -1.54 -4.09
C PHE A 52 7.02 -3.01 -4.26
N SER A 53 5.98 -3.29 -5.06
CA SER A 53 5.55 -4.63 -5.41
C SER A 53 5.33 -5.51 -4.15
N TYR A 54 6.07 -6.59 -3.95
CA TYR A 54 5.98 -7.39 -2.72
C TYR A 54 6.36 -6.63 -1.45
N GLY A 55 7.30 -5.70 -1.53
CA GLY A 55 7.55 -4.78 -0.43
C GLY A 55 6.32 -3.94 -0.10
N GLY A 56 5.56 -3.53 -1.10
CA GLY A 56 4.28 -2.86 -0.90
C GLY A 56 3.19 -3.77 -0.31
N VAL A 57 3.12 -5.04 -0.73
CA VAL A 57 2.23 -6.04 -0.10
C VAL A 57 2.59 -6.23 1.37
N GLN A 58 3.88 -6.25 1.70
CA GLN A 58 4.34 -6.30 3.09
C GLN A 58 3.95 -5.02 3.85
N GLY A 59 4.01 -3.85 3.20
CA GLY A 59 3.52 -2.59 3.77
C GLY A 59 2.05 -2.66 4.17
N TRP A 60 1.19 -3.21 3.32
CA TRP A 60 -0.22 -3.47 3.66
C TRP A 60 -0.36 -4.42 4.85
N ASN A 61 0.46 -5.46 4.90
CA ASN A 61 0.46 -6.40 6.03
C ASN A 61 0.83 -5.70 7.34
N ILE A 62 1.89 -4.88 7.34
CA ILE A 62 2.31 -4.12 8.52
C ILE A 62 1.20 -3.13 8.94
N ALA A 63 0.66 -2.39 7.98
CA ALA A 63 -0.42 -1.42 8.23
C ALA A 63 -1.67 -2.08 8.83
N SER A 64 -1.91 -3.37 8.56
CA SER A 64 -3.05 -4.13 9.08
C SER A 64 -2.85 -4.74 10.46
N GLN A 65 -1.63 -4.78 11.00
CA GLN A 65 -1.33 -5.51 12.24
C GLN A 65 -1.66 -4.73 13.50
N ALA A 66 -1.56 -3.40 13.45
CA ALA A 66 -1.74 -2.59 14.63
C ALA A 66 -2.34 -1.22 14.29
N VAL A 67 -3.08 -0.67 15.24
CA VAL A 67 -3.71 0.68 15.16
C VAL A 67 -2.69 1.74 14.78
N ASP A 68 -1.48 1.65 15.31
CA ASP A 68 -0.42 2.62 15.11
C ASP A 68 0.57 2.25 13.99
N GLY A 69 0.21 1.27 13.13
CA GLY A 69 1.07 0.81 12.04
C GLY A 69 2.45 0.33 12.51
N LEU A 70 2.54 -0.31 13.67
CA LEU A 70 3.79 -0.69 14.35
C LEU A 70 4.74 0.51 14.58
N GLY A 71 4.19 1.72 14.76
CA GLY A 71 4.99 2.92 15.00
C GLY A 71 5.50 3.64 13.76
N PHE A 72 5.06 3.24 12.55
CA PHE A 72 5.29 4.05 11.36
C PHE A 72 4.30 5.22 11.30
N ALA A 73 4.82 6.40 10.98
CA ALA A 73 4.02 7.61 10.80
C ALA A 73 3.21 7.58 9.50
N SER A 74 3.80 7.02 8.45
CA SER A 74 3.12 6.84 7.18
C SER A 74 3.65 5.63 6.40
N PHE A 75 2.84 5.18 5.46
CA PHE A 75 3.15 4.13 4.50
C PHE A 75 3.09 4.70 3.09
N TYR A 76 4.15 4.46 2.33
CA TYR A 76 4.19 4.66 0.90
C TYR A 76 4.20 3.31 0.20
N ILE A 77 3.14 3.04 -0.54
CA ILE A 77 2.91 1.75 -1.19
C ILE A 77 2.84 1.94 -2.70
N LEU A 78 3.81 1.36 -3.39
CA LEU A 78 3.97 1.50 -4.83
C LEU A 78 3.71 0.17 -5.54
N ALA A 79 2.82 0.21 -6.54
CA ALA A 79 2.47 -0.92 -7.40
C ALA A 79 2.16 -2.20 -6.61
N ALA A 80 1.35 -2.06 -5.54
CA ALA A 80 1.02 -3.17 -4.66
C ALA A 80 -0.39 -3.06 -4.10
N ILE A 81 -1.10 -4.16 -4.17
CA ILE A 81 -2.40 -4.38 -3.54
C ILE A 81 -2.31 -5.68 -2.74
N PRO A 82 -2.84 -5.75 -1.51
CA PRO A 82 -2.76 -6.97 -0.72
C PRO A 82 -3.54 -8.10 -1.39
N PHE A 83 -3.23 -9.34 -1.04
CA PHE A 83 -4.07 -10.47 -1.43
C PHE A 83 -5.40 -10.40 -0.67
N LEU A 84 -6.47 -10.93 -1.29
CA LEU A 84 -7.78 -10.95 -0.67
C LEU A 84 -7.72 -11.59 0.73
N GLY A 85 -8.32 -10.90 1.71
CA GLY A 85 -8.28 -11.32 3.12
C GLY A 85 -7.03 -10.90 3.90
N ASN A 86 -6.04 -10.27 3.24
CA ASN A 86 -4.86 -9.71 3.90
C ASN A 86 -4.84 -8.19 3.75
N GLY A 87 -4.07 -7.50 4.59
CA GLY A 87 -3.88 -6.05 4.49
C GLY A 87 -5.15 -5.22 4.71
N MET A 88 -6.17 -5.80 5.35
CA MET A 88 -7.39 -5.08 5.73
C MET A 88 -7.06 -4.12 6.87
N PRO A 89 -7.69 -2.93 6.92
CA PRO A 89 -7.40 -1.97 7.98
C PRO A 89 -7.70 -2.55 9.36
N PRO A 90 -6.92 -2.17 10.39
CA PRO A 90 -7.26 -2.45 11.79
C PRO A 90 -8.54 -1.70 12.21
N ASP A 91 -9.05 -1.96 13.40
CA ASP A 91 -10.27 -1.28 13.89
C ASP A 91 -10.14 0.25 13.96
N GLU A 92 -8.92 0.74 14.18
CA GLU A 92 -8.53 2.14 14.05
C GLU A 92 -7.19 2.20 13.32
N ALA A 93 -6.99 3.19 12.44
CA ALA A 93 -5.74 3.40 11.72
C ALA A 93 -5.16 4.77 12.09
N ASN A 94 -3.98 4.78 12.73
CA ASN A 94 -3.33 6.00 13.22
C ASN A 94 -2.02 6.32 12.48
N PHE A 95 -2.07 6.32 11.15
CA PHE A 95 -0.96 6.61 10.24
C PHE A 95 -1.51 7.19 8.94
N SER A 96 -0.65 7.76 8.09
CA SER A 96 -1.04 8.22 6.75
C SER A 96 -0.68 7.18 5.69
N LEU A 97 -1.42 7.19 4.57
CA LEU A 97 -1.20 6.28 3.44
C LEU A 97 -0.95 7.06 2.16
N PHE A 98 0.09 6.69 1.42
CA PHE A 98 0.30 7.07 0.03
C PHE A 98 0.32 5.81 -0.83
N HIS A 99 -0.58 5.75 -1.80
CA HIS A 99 -0.68 4.61 -2.71
C HIS A 99 -0.49 5.07 -4.16
N LEU A 100 0.51 4.54 -4.84
CA LEU A 100 0.76 4.78 -6.26
C LEU A 100 0.67 3.49 -7.05
N ILE A 101 -0.17 3.48 -8.09
CA ILE A 101 -0.40 2.30 -8.92
C ILE A 101 -0.51 2.66 -10.41
N GLY A 102 -0.03 1.76 -11.27
CA GLY A 102 -0.16 1.90 -12.71
C GLY A 102 -1.53 1.43 -13.22
N ASN A 103 -2.14 2.23 -14.09
CA ASN A 103 -3.41 1.87 -14.74
C ASN A 103 -3.30 0.62 -15.62
N GLU A 104 -2.08 0.34 -16.13
CA GLU A 104 -1.78 -0.82 -16.99
C GLU A 104 -1.11 -1.98 -16.23
N ASP A 105 -1.03 -1.91 -14.89
CA ASP A 105 -0.43 -2.96 -14.08
C ASP A 105 -1.25 -4.25 -14.14
N LYS A 106 -0.67 -5.28 -14.76
CA LYS A 106 -1.31 -6.61 -14.90
C LYS A 106 -1.01 -7.55 -13.72
N LEU A 107 0.01 -7.22 -12.93
CA LEU A 107 0.36 -7.97 -11.71
C LEU A 107 -0.47 -7.50 -10.52
N MET A 108 -0.67 -6.18 -10.44
CA MET A 108 -1.40 -5.49 -9.38
C MET A 108 -2.46 -4.58 -9.99
N PRO A 109 -3.48 -5.13 -10.66
CA PRO A 109 -4.48 -4.34 -11.38
C PRO A 109 -5.28 -3.46 -10.41
N PRO A 110 -5.43 -2.14 -10.68
CA PRO A 110 -6.05 -1.19 -9.75
C PRO A 110 -7.58 -1.36 -9.63
N ASN A 111 -8.21 -1.93 -10.64
CA ASN A 111 -9.68 -2.03 -10.70
C ASN A 111 -10.16 -3.33 -11.36
N SER A 112 -11.47 -3.55 -11.33
CA SER A 112 -12.15 -4.79 -11.74
C SER A 112 -12.18 -5.09 -13.24
N ASN A 113 -11.60 -4.24 -14.09
CA ASN A 113 -11.67 -4.40 -15.54
C ASN A 113 -10.81 -5.54 -16.09
N TYR A 114 -10.01 -6.18 -15.25
CA TYR A 114 -9.20 -7.34 -15.61
C TYR A 114 -9.96 -8.65 -15.32
N LEU A 115 -10.33 -9.34 -16.40
CA LEU A 115 -10.76 -10.74 -16.51
C LEU A 115 -11.57 -11.28 -15.31
N LYS A 116 -12.87 -10.99 -15.29
CA LYS A 116 -13.80 -11.70 -14.40
C LYS A 116 -13.88 -13.17 -14.84
N ARG A 117 -13.44 -14.09 -13.97
CA ARG A 117 -13.72 -15.51 -14.18
C ARG A 117 -15.20 -15.82 -13.93
N PRO A 118 -15.77 -16.81 -14.64
CA PRO A 118 -17.06 -17.37 -14.27
C PRO A 118 -17.06 -17.78 -12.79
N GLY A 119 -18.07 -17.35 -12.04
CA GLY A 119 -18.19 -17.62 -10.61
C GLY A 119 -17.85 -16.46 -9.68
N LEU A 120 -17.36 -15.33 -10.23
CA LEU A 120 -17.20 -14.06 -9.51
C LEU A 120 -18.22 -13.00 -9.93
N GLU A 121 -19.30 -13.41 -10.57
CA GLU A 121 -20.38 -12.51 -10.95
C GLU A 121 -20.98 -11.88 -9.69
N GLY A 122 -21.02 -10.55 -9.64
CA GLY A 122 -21.52 -9.79 -8.49
C GLY A 122 -20.49 -9.42 -7.45
N HIS A 123 -19.21 -9.78 -7.62
CA HIS A 123 -18.09 -9.33 -6.80
C HIS A 123 -17.31 -8.22 -7.51
N ASP A 124 -17.88 -7.03 -7.58
CA ASP A 124 -17.25 -5.89 -8.23
C ASP A 124 -16.12 -5.28 -7.37
N ASP A 125 -16.03 -5.67 -6.11
CA ASP A 125 -15.00 -5.33 -5.13
C ASP A 125 -13.70 -6.16 -5.22
N ILE A 126 -13.66 -7.15 -6.12
CA ILE A 126 -12.56 -8.10 -6.29
C ILE A 126 -12.01 -8.04 -7.72
N VAL A 127 -10.69 -8.04 -7.84
CA VAL A 127 -9.95 -8.18 -9.10
C VAL A 127 -9.13 -9.46 -9.09
N GLU A 128 -8.99 -10.08 -10.25
CA GLU A 128 -8.05 -11.18 -10.47
C GLU A 128 -6.86 -10.66 -11.28
N ASN A 129 -5.62 -10.93 -10.81
CA ASN A 129 -4.43 -10.59 -11.57
C ASN A 129 -4.12 -11.65 -12.65
N LYS A 130 -3.09 -11.40 -13.47
CA LYS A 130 -2.68 -12.32 -14.55
C LYS A 130 -2.28 -13.73 -14.07
N ASP A 131 -1.90 -13.88 -12.81
CA ASP A 131 -1.47 -15.14 -12.21
C ASP A 131 -2.64 -15.88 -11.52
N GLY A 132 -3.87 -15.37 -11.64
CA GLY A 132 -5.07 -15.96 -11.08
C GLY A 132 -5.25 -15.72 -9.58
N MET A 133 -4.57 -14.72 -9.02
CA MET A 133 -4.71 -14.34 -7.61
C MET A 133 -5.77 -13.25 -7.45
N TYR A 134 -6.55 -13.34 -6.39
CA TYR A 134 -7.60 -12.39 -6.06
C TYR A 134 -7.08 -11.27 -5.15
N LYS A 135 -7.53 -10.06 -5.42
CA LYS A 135 -7.16 -8.83 -4.72
C LYS A 135 -8.39 -7.94 -4.56
N PRO A 136 -8.46 -7.11 -3.51
CA PRO A 136 -9.49 -6.07 -3.43
C PRO A 136 -9.30 -5.02 -4.52
N VAL A 137 -10.37 -4.37 -4.94
CA VAL A 137 -10.30 -3.15 -5.74
C VAL A 137 -9.63 -2.06 -4.91
N THR A 138 -8.69 -1.33 -5.50
CA THR A 138 -7.88 -0.34 -4.78
C THR A 138 -8.71 0.72 -4.08
N THR A 139 -9.70 1.28 -4.78
CA THR A 139 -10.56 2.32 -4.21
C THR A 139 -11.36 1.81 -3.01
N ASP A 140 -11.87 0.60 -3.07
CA ASP A 140 -12.63 -0.01 -1.98
C ASP A 140 -11.75 -0.30 -0.77
N LEU A 141 -10.50 -0.72 -0.99
CA LEU A 141 -9.53 -0.90 0.07
C LEU A 141 -9.21 0.43 0.76
N LEU A 142 -8.93 1.48 -0.01
CA LEU A 142 -8.63 2.82 0.53
C LEU A 142 -9.83 3.44 1.24
N ASN A 143 -11.06 3.22 0.76
CA ASN A 143 -12.28 3.62 1.45
C ASN A 143 -12.38 2.96 2.83
N LYS A 144 -12.11 1.67 2.94
CA LYS A 144 -12.08 0.96 4.22
C LYS A 144 -11.02 1.52 5.18
N TYR A 145 -9.84 1.90 4.67
CA TYR A 145 -8.83 2.58 5.49
C TYR A 145 -9.31 3.98 5.93
N ALA A 146 -9.96 4.74 5.05
CA ALA A 146 -10.51 6.05 5.40
C ALA A 146 -11.55 5.96 6.54
N GLU A 147 -12.45 4.97 6.49
CA GLU A 147 -13.41 4.70 7.56
C GLU A 147 -12.73 4.43 8.91
N LYS A 148 -11.53 3.83 8.91
CA LYS A 148 -10.78 3.48 10.12
C LYS A 148 -9.81 4.57 10.59
N MET A 149 -9.51 5.55 9.74
CA MET A 149 -8.74 6.73 10.11
C MET A 149 -9.58 7.82 10.78
N GLY A 150 -10.91 7.70 10.70
CA GLY A 150 -11.90 8.61 11.32
C GLY A 150 -12.06 9.92 10.56
N ASP A 151 -13.31 10.27 10.26
CA ASP A 151 -13.76 11.52 9.63
C ASP A 151 -12.82 12.08 8.55
N CYS A 152 -12.56 11.25 7.52
CA CYS A 152 -11.85 11.71 6.34
C CYS A 152 -12.78 12.52 5.45
N GLU A 153 -12.29 13.62 4.91
CA GLU A 153 -12.96 14.44 3.90
C GLU A 153 -13.15 13.66 2.59
N ASP A 154 -13.98 14.18 1.70
CA ASP A 154 -14.10 13.67 0.35
C ASP A 154 -12.77 13.83 -0.41
N GLU A 155 -12.56 13.02 -1.45
CA GLU A 155 -11.36 13.12 -2.28
C GLU A 155 -11.31 14.47 -2.99
N GLU A 156 -10.19 15.18 -2.82
CA GLU A 156 -9.85 16.37 -3.58
C GLU A 156 -8.64 16.07 -4.48
N SER A 157 -8.55 16.79 -5.61
CA SER A 157 -7.36 16.70 -6.46
C SER A 157 -6.13 17.13 -5.67
N TRP A 158 -5.16 16.26 -5.53
CA TRP A 158 -3.91 16.57 -4.87
C TRP A 158 -2.99 17.27 -5.87
N ALA A 159 -2.90 18.58 -5.75
CA ALA A 159 -1.98 19.38 -6.55
C ALA A 159 -0.57 19.14 -6.02
N THR A 160 0.22 18.39 -6.77
CA THR A 160 1.67 18.34 -6.56
C THR A 160 2.29 19.54 -7.29
N GLU A 161 3.15 20.30 -6.65
CA GLU A 161 3.98 21.33 -7.30
C GLU A 161 5.03 20.75 -8.26
N PHE A 162 4.95 19.46 -8.52
CA PHE A 162 5.85 18.74 -9.43
C PHE A 162 5.41 18.97 -10.88
N ASP A 163 5.84 20.07 -11.46
CA ASP A 163 5.59 20.50 -12.86
C ASP A 163 6.06 19.51 -13.95
N GLY A 164 6.51 18.33 -13.58
CA GLY A 164 7.07 17.32 -14.48
C GLY A 164 6.23 16.05 -14.63
N ILE A 165 5.32 15.74 -13.70
CA ILE A 165 4.57 14.48 -13.69
C ILE A 165 3.34 14.59 -14.57
N LYS A 166 3.52 14.44 -15.87
CA LYS A 166 2.43 14.60 -16.84
C LYS A 166 1.41 13.46 -16.84
N ASN A 167 1.69 12.34 -16.18
CA ASN A 167 0.91 11.12 -16.32
C ASN A 167 0.41 10.55 -15.00
N PHE A 168 0.40 11.34 -13.93
CA PHE A 168 -0.16 10.93 -12.64
C PHE A 168 -1.40 11.75 -12.31
N GLU A 169 -2.43 11.06 -11.90
CA GLU A 169 -3.65 11.63 -11.35
C GLU A 169 -3.71 11.31 -9.88
N CYS A 170 -3.55 12.30 -9.02
CA CYS A 170 -3.48 12.13 -7.58
C CYS A 170 -4.66 12.79 -6.88
N PHE A 171 -5.18 12.13 -5.88
CA PHE A 171 -6.28 12.57 -5.02
C PHE A 171 -5.89 12.42 -3.57
N GLU A 172 -6.27 13.38 -2.75
CA GLU A 172 -6.04 13.37 -1.31
C GLU A 172 -7.36 13.35 -0.56
N ARG A 173 -7.40 12.59 0.53
CA ARG A 173 -8.39 12.72 1.60
C ARG A 173 -7.68 13.13 2.88
N LYS A 174 -8.05 14.26 3.43
CA LYS A 174 -7.58 14.71 4.75
C LYS A 174 -8.43 14.06 5.82
N CYS A 175 -7.79 13.44 6.77
CA CYS A 175 -8.43 12.74 7.87
C CYS A 175 -8.12 13.43 9.19
N GLN A 176 -8.80 13.02 10.27
CA GLN A 176 -8.57 13.56 11.60
C GLN A 176 -7.10 13.45 12.03
N ASN A 177 -6.69 14.34 12.94
CA ASN A 177 -5.35 14.37 13.52
C ASN A 177 -4.21 14.64 12.52
N GLY A 178 -4.52 15.26 11.36
CA GLY A 178 -3.53 15.59 10.33
C GLY A 178 -3.00 14.38 9.56
N LYS A 179 -3.77 13.31 9.52
CA LYS A 179 -3.50 12.17 8.64
C LYS A 179 -4.09 12.40 7.27
N ALA A 180 -3.60 11.65 6.30
CA ALA A 180 -4.13 11.69 4.95
C ALA A 180 -4.03 10.33 4.26
N ILE A 181 -4.89 10.15 3.27
CA ILE A 181 -4.77 9.10 2.26
C ILE A 181 -4.56 9.80 0.92
N VAL A 182 -3.42 9.54 0.29
CA VAL A 182 -3.14 9.99 -1.08
C VAL A 182 -3.17 8.78 -2.00
N ARG A 183 -3.97 8.90 -3.06
CA ARG A 183 -4.07 7.90 -4.12
C ARG A 183 -3.59 8.51 -5.41
N CYS A 184 -2.58 7.92 -6.02
CA CYS A 184 -2.09 8.30 -7.34
C CYS A 184 -2.23 7.14 -8.33
N ASN A 185 -2.77 7.43 -9.48
CA ASN A 185 -2.79 6.53 -10.63
C ASN A 185 -1.91 7.10 -11.73
N GLY A 186 -1.18 6.25 -12.44
CA GLY A 186 -0.32 6.69 -13.55
C GLY A 186 -0.45 5.79 -14.76
N ASP A 187 -0.12 6.33 -15.92
CA ASP A 187 -0.14 5.59 -17.19
C ASP A 187 1.13 4.76 -17.36
N PHE A 188 1.30 3.77 -16.49
CA PHE A 188 2.40 2.83 -16.51
C PHE A 188 1.91 1.42 -16.12
N GLY A 189 2.75 0.42 -16.38
CA GLY A 189 2.52 -0.97 -15.98
C GLY A 189 2.92 -1.21 -14.52
N HIS A 190 3.62 -2.34 -14.26
CA HIS A 190 4.06 -2.67 -12.91
C HIS A 190 5.23 -1.81 -12.41
N HIS A 191 6.07 -1.31 -13.32
CA HIS A 191 7.26 -0.53 -13.00
C HIS A 191 7.10 0.92 -13.43
N PRO A 192 6.91 1.86 -12.51
CA PRO A 192 6.81 3.28 -12.83
C PRO A 192 8.13 3.88 -13.32
N TYR A 193 9.23 3.11 -13.19
CA TYR A 193 10.58 3.51 -13.60
C TYR A 193 10.94 3.06 -15.02
N ASP A 194 10.14 2.18 -15.61
CA ASP A 194 10.39 1.61 -16.95
C ASP A 194 9.90 2.51 -18.09
N ASP A 195 9.42 3.70 -17.77
CA ASP A 195 9.00 4.65 -18.79
C ASP A 195 10.18 5.06 -19.66
N LEU A 196 9.87 5.07 -20.96
CA LEU A 196 10.71 5.20 -22.13
C LEU A 196 11.90 6.18 -22.06
N ASP A 197 11.95 7.06 -21.06
CA ASP A 197 13.00 8.06 -20.88
C ASP A 197 13.68 8.05 -19.51
N GLY A 198 13.32 7.14 -18.59
CA GLY A 198 13.90 7.08 -17.23
C GLY A 198 13.59 8.31 -16.36
N LYS A 199 12.63 9.15 -16.76
CA LYS A 199 12.33 10.42 -16.09
C LYS A 199 11.39 10.25 -14.90
N ASN A 200 10.43 9.34 -14.98
CA ASN A 200 9.40 9.21 -13.95
C ASN A 200 9.95 8.70 -12.61
N GLY A 201 10.99 7.88 -12.61
CA GLY A 201 11.62 7.40 -11.37
C GLY A 201 12.25 8.52 -10.54
N ALA A 202 12.79 9.55 -11.18
CA ALA A 202 13.39 10.69 -10.50
C ALA A 202 12.33 11.60 -9.85
N GLU A 203 11.11 11.60 -10.36
CA GLU A 203 10.01 12.44 -9.89
C GLU A 203 9.22 11.78 -8.76
N VAL A 204 9.14 10.45 -8.74
CA VAL A 204 8.44 9.71 -7.67
C VAL A 204 9.14 9.85 -6.31
N ALA A 205 10.47 9.88 -6.27
CA ALA A 205 11.21 9.98 -5.01
C ALA A 205 10.96 11.30 -4.25
N PRO A 206 10.95 12.48 -4.87
CA PRO A 206 10.51 13.72 -4.21
C PRO A 206 9.08 13.64 -3.66
N MET A 207 8.13 13.10 -4.41
CA MET A 207 6.75 12.92 -3.94
C MET A 207 6.67 12.09 -2.66
N ILE A 208 7.42 10.99 -2.61
CA ILE A 208 7.51 10.15 -1.41
C ILE A 208 8.02 10.96 -0.23
N LEU A 209 9.13 11.65 -0.43
CA LEU A 209 9.79 12.41 0.63
C LEU A 209 8.89 13.52 1.14
N ASP A 210 8.26 14.29 0.26
CA ASP A 210 7.37 15.38 0.65
C ASP A 210 6.15 14.87 1.41
N PHE A 211 5.55 13.77 0.97
CA PHE A 211 4.46 13.13 1.70
C PHE A 211 4.92 12.68 3.09
N MET A 212 6.08 12.04 3.21
CA MET A 212 6.61 11.57 4.49
C MET A 212 6.87 12.74 5.45
N LEU A 213 7.51 13.81 4.96
CA LEU A 213 7.81 15.00 5.77
C LEU A 213 6.56 15.75 6.21
N ALA A 214 5.50 15.74 5.40
CA ALA A 214 4.21 16.37 5.74
C ALA A 214 3.40 15.58 6.79
N HIS A 215 3.70 14.28 6.98
CA HIS A 215 2.90 13.39 7.82
C HIS A 215 3.74 12.71 8.93
N PRO A 216 4.36 13.48 9.84
CA PRO A 216 5.00 12.91 11.02
C PRO A 216 3.96 12.27 11.94
N ARG A 217 4.39 11.35 12.78
CA ARG A 217 3.57 10.82 13.88
C ARG A 217 3.39 11.92 14.93
N LYS A 218 2.14 12.16 15.33
CA LYS A 218 1.79 13.11 16.40
C LYS A 218 1.59 12.37 17.72
#